data_bfc6fcd866117b8516606200ffea0df1
#
_entry.id   bfc6fcd866117b8516606200ffea0df1
#
_cell.length_a   1.000
_cell.length_b   1.000
_cell.length_c   1.000
_cell.angle_alpha   90.00
_cell.angle_beta   90.00
_cell.angle_gamma   90.00
#
_symmetry.space_group_name_H-M   'P 1'
#
loop_
_entity.id
_entity.type
_entity.pdbx_description
1 polymer ?
#
loop_
_entity_poly.entity_id
_entity_poly.type
_entity_poly.pdbx_seq_one_letter_code
_entity_poly.pdbx_strand_id
1 'polypeptide(L)'
;MVLKKIKNLLEEEQPDAVISTLPLCSQIMSWYKAVTGSRMPLITCITDISSHSEWINGATDCYLVPDRMVRTKLTEKGVEETKIYVYGIPVRPEFDYGEERPEETDGKKHILIMGGGLGILPESNEFYEELNDSGHIRVTVITGKNQEIYKKLHGKYENIDVIGYTNEVYRYMQEADVVISKPGGITLFETIHAGTPLLVFEPFLQQEINNTGFIVGRGIGMILEKNPMDCVREISKIVQDDTLLDAMKANVDRLKREYDQTVI
;
A
#
# COMPACT_ATOMS: atom_id res chain seq x y z
N MET A 1 10.86 -11.20 -30.84
CA MET A 1 9.78 -10.18 -30.90
C MET A 1 9.87 -9.17 -29.76
N VAL A 2 9.98 -9.58 -28.49
CA VAL A 2 10.03 -8.68 -27.31
C VAL A 2 11.25 -7.75 -27.35
N LEU A 3 12.47 -8.27 -27.54
CA LEU A 3 13.70 -7.45 -27.60
C LEU A 3 13.65 -6.34 -28.66
N LYS A 4 13.03 -6.63 -29.83
CA LYS A 4 12.87 -5.62 -30.90
C LYS A 4 11.94 -4.48 -30.45
N LYS A 5 10.87 -4.82 -29.70
CA LYS A 5 9.95 -3.79 -29.18
C LYS A 5 10.65 -2.90 -28.13
N ILE A 6 11.45 -3.49 -27.24
CA ILE A 6 12.23 -2.74 -26.26
C ILE A 6 13.23 -1.83 -26.98
N LYS A 7 13.99 -2.37 -27.93
CA LYS A 7 14.93 -1.56 -28.72
C LYS A 7 14.24 -0.35 -29.35
N ASN A 8 13.11 -0.58 -30.03
CA ASN A 8 12.37 0.52 -30.66
C ASN A 8 11.90 1.54 -29.63
N LEU A 9 11.36 1.11 -28.48
CA LEU A 9 10.92 1.98 -27.40
C LEU A 9 12.08 2.84 -26.86
N LEU A 10 13.24 2.22 -26.59
CA LEU A 10 14.41 2.94 -26.08
C LEU A 10 14.99 3.91 -27.13
N GLU A 11 14.90 3.58 -28.43
CA GLU A 11 15.31 4.48 -29.52
C GLU A 11 14.32 5.65 -29.71
N GLU A 12 13.04 5.42 -29.49
CA GLU A 12 11.99 6.45 -29.58
C GLU A 12 12.02 7.42 -28.38
N GLU A 13 12.04 6.86 -27.16
CA GLU A 13 11.93 7.64 -25.90
C GLU A 13 13.27 8.21 -25.43
N GLN A 14 14.41 7.63 -25.85
CA GLN A 14 15.78 8.02 -25.48
C GLN A 14 15.95 8.28 -23.94
N PRO A 15 15.52 7.35 -23.07
CA PRO A 15 15.60 7.58 -21.63
C PRO A 15 17.04 7.52 -21.13
N ASP A 16 17.35 8.28 -20.08
CA ASP A 16 18.63 8.23 -19.36
C ASP A 16 18.76 6.98 -18.48
N ALA A 17 17.64 6.46 -17.98
CA ALA A 17 17.55 5.25 -17.16
C ALA A 17 16.20 4.57 -17.30
N VAL A 18 16.13 3.28 -16.97
CA VAL A 18 14.90 2.50 -16.87
C VAL A 18 14.62 2.15 -15.41
N ILE A 19 13.46 2.59 -14.91
CA ILE A 19 12.96 2.18 -13.59
C ILE A 19 11.88 1.14 -13.79
N SER A 20 12.08 -0.04 -13.23
CA SER A 20 11.11 -1.14 -13.31
C SER A 20 10.46 -1.40 -11.96
N THR A 21 9.13 -1.39 -11.93
CA THR A 21 8.30 -1.66 -10.75
C THR A 21 7.60 -3.02 -10.82
N LEU A 22 7.97 -3.87 -11.81
CA LEU A 22 7.44 -5.21 -11.98
C LEU A 22 8.58 -6.21 -12.24
N PRO A 23 8.56 -7.41 -11.61
CA PRO A 23 9.62 -8.41 -11.78
C PRO A 23 9.86 -8.76 -13.24
N LEU A 24 8.78 -9.05 -14.00
CA LEU A 24 8.86 -9.40 -15.41
C LEU A 24 9.54 -8.32 -16.26
N CYS A 25 9.24 -7.06 -16.01
CA CYS A 25 9.86 -5.94 -16.74
C CYS A 25 11.35 -5.83 -16.41
N SER A 26 11.75 -6.01 -15.16
CA SER A 26 13.16 -6.07 -14.75
C SER A 26 13.90 -7.22 -15.44
N GLN A 27 13.31 -8.42 -15.48
CA GLN A 27 13.88 -9.59 -16.15
C GLN A 27 14.09 -9.35 -17.63
N ILE A 28 13.06 -8.84 -18.33
CA ILE A 28 13.12 -8.57 -19.75
C ILE A 28 14.18 -7.51 -20.06
N MET A 29 14.25 -6.44 -19.28
CA MET A 29 15.25 -5.39 -19.47
C MET A 29 16.67 -5.90 -19.15
N SER A 30 16.85 -6.68 -18.10
CA SER A 30 18.12 -7.33 -17.76
C SER A 30 18.59 -8.24 -18.90
N TRP A 31 17.68 -9.05 -19.46
CA TRP A 31 17.99 -9.88 -20.62
C TRP A 31 18.36 -9.05 -21.86
N TYR A 32 17.64 -7.95 -22.14
CA TYR A 32 17.97 -7.03 -23.22
C TYR A 32 19.40 -6.49 -23.05
N LYS A 33 19.78 -6.01 -21.87
CA LYS A 33 21.15 -5.53 -21.57
C LYS A 33 22.20 -6.62 -21.83
N ALA A 34 21.94 -7.85 -21.34
CA ALA A 34 22.87 -8.97 -21.48
C ALA A 34 23.11 -9.37 -22.94
N VAL A 35 22.05 -9.36 -23.78
CA VAL A 35 22.16 -9.77 -25.21
C VAL A 35 22.73 -8.66 -26.10
N THR A 36 22.41 -7.41 -25.82
CA THR A 36 22.82 -6.29 -26.69
C THR A 36 24.09 -5.57 -26.25
N GLY A 37 24.57 -5.83 -25.01
CA GLY A 37 25.67 -5.08 -24.41
C GLY A 37 25.28 -3.67 -24.02
N SER A 38 23.97 -3.35 -23.93
CA SER A 38 23.48 -2.01 -23.56
C SER A 38 23.93 -1.62 -22.17
N ARG A 39 24.43 -0.40 -22.03
CA ARG A 39 24.83 0.21 -20.75
C ARG A 39 23.71 1.03 -20.10
N MET A 40 22.48 0.96 -20.62
CA MET A 40 21.31 1.64 -20.04
C MET A 40 21.18 1.30 -18.55
N PRO A 41 21.16 2.29 -17.66
CA PRO A 41 20.95 2.05 -16.24
C PRO A 41 19.60 1.38 -16.01
N LEU A 42 19.59 0.27 -15.24
CA LEU A 42 18.38 -0.45 -14.83
C LEU A 42 18.22 -0.36 -13.32
N ILE A 43 17.18 0.33 -12.88
CA ILE A 43 16.78 0.44 -11.48
C ILE A 43 15.57 -0.48 -11.26
N THR A 44 15.69 -1.43 -10.35
CA THR A 44 14.58 -2.31 -9.97
C THR A 44 13.98 -1.81 -8.65
N CYS A 45 12.75 -1.29 -8.69
CA CYS A 45 12.02 -0.84 -7.52
C CYS A 45 11.06 -1.95 -7.06
N ILE A 46 11.31 -2.52 -5.89
CA ILE A 46 10.48 -3.59 -5.32
C ILE A 46 9.29 -2.98 -4.60
N THR A 47 8.08 -3.30 -5.04
CA THR A 47 6.82 -2.67 -4.62
C THR A 47 5.99 -3.51 -3.64
N ASP A 48 6.62 -4.49 -2.98
CA ASP A 48 6.05 -5.33 -1.92
C ASP A 48 7.14 -5.69 -0.91
N ILE A 49 6.75 -6.07 0.31
CA ILE A 49 7.69 -6.62 1.32
C ILE A 49 8.10 -8.04 0.89
N SER A 50 8.80 -8.11 -0.22
CA SER A 50 9.16 -9.35 -0.88
C SER A 50 10.63 -9.40 -1.28
N SER A 51 11.24 -10.55 -1.07
CA SER A 51 12.57 -10.89 -1.59
C SER A 51 12.50 -12.03 -2.62
N HIS A 52 11.38 -12.14 -3.35
CA HIS A 52 11.20 -13.20 -4.32
C HIS A 52 12.29 -13.17 -5.39
N SER A 53 12.77 -14.34 -5.81
CA SER A 53 13.90 -14.45 -6.75
C SER A 53 13.62 -13.83 -8.12
N GLU A 54 12.34 -13.66 -8.49
CA GLU A 54 11.95 -12.98 -9.72
C GLU A 54 12.38 -11.51 -9.79
N TRP A 55 12.58 -10.85 -8.63
CA TRP A 55 13.12 -9.50 -8.57
C TRP A 55 14.62 -9.45 -8.85
N ILE A 56 15.36 -10.58 -8.67
CA ILE A 56 16.82 -10.62 -8.76
C ILE A 56 17.25 -10.87 -10.21
N ASN A 57 17.96 -9.91 -10.78
CA ASN A 57 18.41 -9.97 -12.17
C ASN A 57 19.86 -9.51 -12.29
N GLY A 58 20.67 -10.25 -13.07
CA GLY A 58 22.10 -10.04 -13.17
C GLY A 58 22.56 -8.70 -13.74
N ALA A 59 21.71 -8.05 -14.56
CA ALA A 59 22.05 -6.76 -15.17
C ALA A 59 21.32 -5.56 -14.54
N THR A 60 20.69 -5.74 -13.36
CA THR A 60 20.19 -4.64 -12.54
C THR A 60 21.37 -3.90 -11.91
N ASP A 61 21.38 -2.59 -12.08
CA ASP A 61 22.45 -1.71 -11.53
C ASP A 61 22.13 -1.24 -10.12
N CYS A 62 20.82 -1.04 -9.82
CA CYS A 62 20.36 -0.54 -8.53
C CYS A 62 19.03 -1.19 -8.14
N TYR A 63 18.90 -1.56 -6.86
CA TYR A 63 17.66 -2.03 -6.25
C TYR A 63 17.17 -1.00 -5.24
N LEU A 64 15.95 -0.50 -5.42
CA LEU A 64 15.22 0.23 -4.41
C LEU A 64 14.31 -0.76 -3.68
N VAL A 65 14.52 -0.90 -2.39
CA VAL A 65 13.79 -1.91 -1.59
C VAL A 65 12.96 -1.25 -0.49
N PRO A 66 11.83 -1.86 -0.13
CA PRO A 66 10.89 -1.28 0.81
C PRO A 66 11.40 -1.25 2.26
N ASP A 67 12.27 -2.18 2.66
CA ASP A 67 12.69 -2.33 4.05
C ASP A 67 14.06 -2.99 4.18
N ARG A 68 14.72 -2.79 5.33
CA ARG A 68 16.01 -3.39 5.67
C ARG A 68 16.00 -4.92 5.66
N MET A 69 14.87 -5.54 6.03
CA MET A 69 14.73 -7.00 5.98
C MET A 69 14.79 -7.50 4.53
N VAL A 70 14.17 -6.78 3.58
CA VAL A 70 14.27 -7.13 2.15
C VAL A 70 15.70 -6.95 1.66
N ARG A 71 16.42 -5.86 2.05
CA ARG A 71 17.86 -5.70 1.77
C ARG A 71 18.67 -6.90 2.22
N THR A 72 18.54 -7.29 3.49
CA THR A 72 19.25 -8.43 4.06
C THR A 72 18.99 -9.71 3.25
N LYS A 73 17.72 -10.00 2.96
CA LYS A 73 17.35 -11.20 2.19
C LYS A 73 17.86 -11.19 0.75
N LEU A 74 17.96 -10.03 0.10
CA LEU A 74 18.56 -9.93 -1.24
C LEU A 74 20.07 -10.15 -1.19
N THR A 75 20.74 -9.62 -0.17
CA THR A 75 22.17 -9.85 0.05
C THR A 75 22.47 -11.33 0.31
N GLU A 76 21.65 -12.01 1.13
CA GLU A 76 21.74 -13.46 1.36
C GLU A 76 21.58 -14.29 0.07
N LYS A 77 20.83 -13.76 -0.90
CA LYS A 77 20.63 -14.34 -2.23
C LYS A 77 21.70 -13.93 -3.24
N GLY A 78 22.75 -13.25 -2.81
CA GLY A 78 23.92 -12.93 -3.63
C GLY A 78 23.85 -11.60 -4.38
N VAL A 79 22.88 -10.72 -4.07
CA VAL A 79 22.89 -9.35 -4.60
C VAL A 79 23.93 -8.53 -3.83
N GLU A 80 24.79 -7.82 -4.56
CA GLU A 80 25.80 -6.94 -3.96
C GLU A 80 25.12 -5.85 -3.11
N GLU A 81 25.53 -5.73 -1.84
CA GLU A 81 24.93 -4.80 -0.89
C GLU A 81 25.02 -3.33 -1.35
N THR A 82 26.09 -2.99 -2.06
CA THR A 82 26.31 -1.65 -2.64
C THR A 82 25.30 -1.25 -3.71
N LYS A 83 24.55 -2.21 -4.24
CA LYS A 83 23.47 -1.98 -5.22
C LYS A 83 22.10 -1.85 -4.58
N ILE A 84 21.96 -2.05 -3.26
CA ILE A 84 20.67 -2.12 -2.59
C ILE A 84 20.46 -0.90 -1.70
N TYR A 85 19.43 -0.13 -2.00
CA TYR A 85 19.05 1.07 -1.25
C TYR A 85 17.68 0.87 -0.60
N VAL A 86 17.60 1.07 0.71
CA VAL A 86 16.32 1.03 1.45
C VAL A 86 15.66 2.40 1.28
N TYR A 87 14.60 2.45 0.50
CA TYR A 87 13.93 3.70 0.12
C TYR A 87 12.46 3.74 0.51
N GLY A 88 11.89 2.60 0.86
CA GLY A 88 10.44 2.46 0.94
C GLY A 88 9.84 2.10 -0.43
N ILE A 89 8.52 2.13 -0.51
CA ILE A 89 7.80 2.05 -1.79
C ILE A 89 7.38 3.48 -2.15
N PRO A 90 7.78 3.99 -3.32
CA PRO A 90 7.43 5.36 -3.72
C PRO A 90 5.92 5.57 -3.76
N VAL A 91 5.47 6.63 -3.14
CA VAL A 91 4.07 7.11 -3.17
C VAL A 91 4.02 8.49 -3.81
N ARG A 92 2.82 8.94 -4.12
CA ARG A 92 2.63 10.30 -4.64
C ARG A 92 2.95 11.33 -3.54
N PRO A 93 3.57 12.49 -3.89
CA PRO A 93 3.96 13.50 -2.90
C PRO A 93 2.80 14.02 -2.05
N GLU A 94 1.58 14.00 -2.57
CA GLU A 94 0.38 14.46 -1.87
C GLU A 94 0.10 13.69 -0.57
N PHE A 95 0.64 12.47 -0.42
CA PHE A 95 0.52 11.71 0.83
C PHE A 95 1.40 12.27 1.95
N ASP A 96 2.44 13.04 1.64
CA ASP A 96 3.35 13.66 2.62
C ASP A 96 2.89 15.04 3.07
N TYR A 97 2.22 15.77 2.19
CA TYR A 97 1.71 17.12 2.47
C TYR A 97 0.32 17.02 3.09
N GLY A 98 0.28 16.69 4.39
CA GLY A 98 -0.99 16.69 5.14
C GLY A 98 -1.57 18.08 5.28
N GLU A 99 -2.81 18.28 4.87
CA GLU A 99 -3.63 19.36 5.41
C GLU A 99 -3.89 19.06 6.89
N GLU A 100 -3.99 20.11 7.72
CA GLU A 100 -4.40 19.92 9.13
C GLU A 100 -5.71 19.13 9.15
N ARG A 101 -5.75 18.05 9.93
CA ARG A 101 -6.98 17.30 10.13
C ARG A 101 -8.11 18.25 10.53
N PRO A 102 -9.27 18.20 9.86
CA PRO A 102 -10.43 18.92 10.36
C PRO A 102 -10.72 18.50 11.80
N GLU A 103 -11.00 19.45 12.69
CA GLU A 103 -11.45 19.12 14.04
C GLU A 103 -12.69 18.22 13.97
N GLU A 104 -12.64 17.07 14.61
CA GLU A 104 -13.80 16.18 14.71
C GLU A 104 -14.89 16.88 15.51
N THR A 105 -15.97 17.24 14.84
CA THR A 105 -17.07 18.01 15.44
C THR A 105 -18.15 17.13 16.06
N ASP A 106 -18.19 15.84 15.72
CA ASP A 106 -19.24 14.90 16.16
C ASP A 106 -18.77 13.82 17.16
N GLY A 107 -17.47 13.81 17.50
CA GLY A 107 -16.87 12.85 18.43
C GLY A 107 -16.86 11.40 17.93
N LYS A 108 -17.13 11.16 16.66
CA LYS A 108 -17.08 9.84 16.04
C LYS A 108 -15.71 9.55 15.44
N LYS A 109 -15.25 8.31 15.56
CA LYS A 109 -14.03 7.86 14.87
C LYS A 109 -14.31 7.69 13.37
N HIS A 110 -13.41 8.22 12.54
CA HIS A 110 -13.53 8.11 11.08
C HIS A 110 -12.75 6.91 10.56
N ILE A 111 -13.45 6.01 9.89
CA ILE A 111 -12.89 4.81 9.26
C ILE A 111 -12.94 4.98 7.75
N LEU A 112 -11.81 4.80 7.09
CA LEU A 112 -11.75 4.68 5.64
C LEU A 112 -11.65 3.22 5.23
N ILE A 113 -12.61 2.73 4.46
CA ILE A 113 -12.60 1.39 3.86
C ILE A 113 -12.33 1.50 2.38
N MET A 114 -11.32 0.77 1.87
CA MET A 114 -10.99 0.82 0.45
C MET A 114 -10.51 -0.51 -0.11
N GLY A 115 -10.92 -0.82 -1.34
CA GLY A 115 -10.60 -2.07 -2.03
C GLY A 115 -9.42 -1.96 -3.01
N GLY A 116 -8.62 -0.89 -2.91
CA GLY A 116 -7.63 -0.55 -3.94
C GLY A 116 -8.26 -0.17 -5.27
N GLY A 117 -7.45 -0.05 -6.32
CA GLY A 117 -7.92 0.41 -7.64
C GLY A 117 -8.98 -0.50 -8.30
N LEU A 118 -9.00 -1.79 -7.96
CA LEU A 118 -10.01 -2.75 -8.42
C LEU A 118 -11.28 -2.77 -7.58
N GLY A 119 -11.29 -2.12 -6.40
CA GLY A 119 -12.43 -2.05 -5.51
C GLY A 119 -12.83 -3.43 -4.94
N ILE A 120 -11.86 -4.23 -4.51
CA ILE A 120 -12.12 -5.53 -3.85
C ILE A 120 -12.49 -5.25 -2.40
N LEU A 121 -13.79 -5.26 -2.11
CA LEU A 121 -14.41 -4.91 -0.84
C LEU A 121 -15.27 -6.07 -0.35
N PRO A 122 -15.60 -6.14 0.96
CA PRO A 122 -16.58 -7.10 1.46
C PRO A 122 -17.91 -7.01 0.71
N GLU A 123 -18.45 -8.15 0.32
CA GLU A 123 -19.74 -8.20 -0.40
C GLU A 123 -20.95 -8.37 0.52
N SER A 124 -20.73 -8.71 1.81
CA SER A 124 -21.77 -8.93 2.80
C SER A 124 -22.54 -7.65 3.11
N ASN A 125 -23.86 -7.67 3.00
CA ASN A 125 -24.70 -6.56 3.45
C ASN A 125 -24.62 -6.39 4.96
N GLU A 126 -24.59 -7.51 5.70
CA GLU A 126 -24.52 -7.54 7.16
C GLU A 126 -23.30 -6.76 7.69
N PHE A 127 -22.17 -6.84 6.98
CA PHE A 127 -20.98 -6.07 7.32
C PHE A 127 -21.25 -4.55 7.32
N TYR A 128 -21.90 -4.04 6.28
CA TYR A 128 -22.20 -2.62 6.16
C TYR A 128 -23.36 -2.17 7.05
N GLU A 129 -24.36 -3.02 7.26
CA GLU A 129 -25.48 -2.78 8.16
C GLU A 129 -24.98 -2.61 9.61
N GLU A 130 -24.13 -3.52 10.09
CA GLU A 130 -23.56 -3.47 11.43
C GLU A 130 -22.62 -2.25 11.61
N LEU A 131 -21.84 -1.90 10.58
CA LEU A 131 -21.03 -0.67 10.60
C LEU A 131 -21.88 0.58 10.67
N ASN A 132 -22.98 0.64 9.89
CA ASN A 132 -23.92 1.77 9.90
C ASN A 132 -24.58 1.98 11.26
N ASP A 133 -24.90 0.86 11.93
CA ASP A 133 -25.58 0.88 13.24
C ASP A 133 -24.62 1.17 14.41
N SER A 134 -23.33 1.20 14.13
CA SER A 134 -22.29 1.58 15.10
C SER A 134 -22.25 3.09 15.31
N GLY A 135 -22.99 3.60 16.29
CA GLY A 135 -23.22 5.03 16.51
C GLY A 135 -21.99 5.89 16.83
N HIS A 136 -20.84 5.26 17.10
CA HIS A 136 -19.57 5.90 17.47
C HIS A 136 -18.55 5.96 16.31
N ILE A 137 -18.93 5.50 15.13
CA ILE A 137 -18.10 5.50 13.93
C ILE A 137 -18.78 6.24 12.78
N ARG A 138 -17.97 6.90 11.97
CA ARG A 138 -18.31 7.40 10.64
C ARG A 138 -17.46 6.64 9.64
N VAL A 139 -18.03 6.20 8.54
CA VAL A 139 -17.35 5.36 7.55
C VAL A 139 -17.34 6.06 6.19
N THR A 140 -16.17 6.10 5.56
CA THR A 140 -16.05 6.39 4.13
C THR A 140 -15.64 5.12 3.40
N VAL A 141 -16.35 4.75 2.33
CA VAL A 141 -16.04 3.60 1.48
C VAL A 141 -15.62 4.08 0.10
N ILE A 142 -14.36 3.84 -0.28
CA ILE A 142 -13.88 4.11 -1.64
C ILE A 142 -13.96 2.84 -2.46
N THR A 143 -14.88 2.79 -3.42
CA THR A 143 -15.14 1.61 -4.26
C THR A 143 -14.24 1.52 -5.49
N GLY A 144 -13.46 2.59 -5.77
CA GLY A 144 -12.61 2.63 -6.95
C GLY A 144 -13.42 2.44 -8.24
N LYS A 145 -12.98 1.52 -9.09
CA LYS A 145 -13.64 1.20 -10.37
C LYS A 145 -14.80 0.21 -10.24
N ASN A 146 -15.09 -0.29 -9.03
CA ASN A 146 -16.15 -1.26 -8.80
C ASN A 146 -17.53 -0.58 -8.75
N GLN A 147 -18.16 -0.46 -9.92
CA GLN A 147 -19.47 0.16 -10.09
C GLN A 147 -20.63 -0.64 -9.47
N GLU A 148 -20.46 -1.95 -9.30
CA GLU A 148 -21.47 -2.82 -8.72
C GLU A 148 -21.61 -2.53 -7.21
N ILE A 149 -20.49 -2.53 -6.50
CA ILE A 149 -20.47 -2.19 -5.08
C ILE A 149 -20.86 -0.73 -4.86
N TYR A 150 -20.43 0.21 -5.71
CA TYR A 150 -20.85 1.59 -5.63
C TYR A 150 -22.39 1.69 -5.65
N LYS A 151 -23.05 1.12 -6.65
CA LYS A 151 -24.51 1.14 -6.78
C LYS A 151 -25.24 0.44 -5.63
N LYS A 152 -24.61 -0.60 -5.08
CA LYS A 152 -25.15 -1.39 -3.97
C LYS A 152 -25.19 -0.61 -2.66
N LEU A 153 -24.18 0.25 -2.41
CA LEU A 153 -23.99 0.93 -1.13
C LEU A 153 -24.39 2.41 -1.14
N HIS A 154 -24.23 3.08 -2.28
CA HIS A 154 -24.42 4.53 -2.37
C HIS A 154 -25.84 4.98 -2.00
N GLY A 155 -25.93 5.85 -1.00
CA GLY A 155 -27.20 6.40 -0.50
C GLY A 155 -28.06 5.40 0.29
N LYS A 156 -27.53 4.21 0.63
CA LYS A 156 -28.27 3.20 1.38
C LYS A 156 -28.18 3.38 2.89
N TYR A 157 -27.08 3.94 3.38
CA TYR A 157 -26.73 4.02 4.80
C TYR A 157 -26.49 5.47 5.23
N GLU A 158 -26.91 5.83 6.45
CA GLU A 158 -26.80 7.21 6.95
C GLU A 158 -25.38 7.56 7.45
N ASN A 159 -24.67 6.57 8.04
CA ASN A 159 -23.32 6.74 8.60
C ASN A 159 -22.20 6.27 7.68
N ILE A 160 -22.51 5.93 6.41
CA ILE A 160 -21.54 5.46 5.42
C ILE A 160 -21.59 6.34 4.17
N ASP A 161 -20.53 7.09 3.96
CA ASP A 161 -20.31 7.84 2.72
C ASP A 161 -19.64 6.95 1.69
N VAL A 162 -20.20 6.89 0.48
CA VAL A 162 -19.68 6.02 -0.58
C VAL A 162 -19.13 6.85 -1.73
N ILE A 163 -17.83 6.68 -1.96
CA ILE A 163 -17.09 7.37 -3.01
C ILE A 163 -16.72 6.36 -4.12
N GLY A 164 -16.88 6.76 -5.37
CA GLY A 164 -16.42 5.98 -6.52
C GLY A 164 -14.90 6.05 -6.69
N TYR A 165 -14.45 6.14 -7.95
CA TYR A 165 -13.05 6.40 -8.25
C TYR A 165 -12.69 7.86 -7.93
N THR A 166 -11.60 8.06 -7.19
CA THR A 166 -11.05 9.37 -6.88
C THR A 166 -9.52 9.38 -6.99
N ASN A 167 -8.95 10.51 -7.36
CA ASN A 167 -7.50 10.76 -7.30
C ASN A 167 -7.07 11.35 -5.95
N GLU A 168 -8.02 11.71 -5.08
CA GLU A 168 -7.78 12.38 -3.79
C GLU A 168 -7.78 11.38 -2.61
N VAL A 169 -7.42 10.12 -2.85
CA VAL A 169 -7.35 9.07 -1.82
C VAL A 169 -6.49 9.52 -0.62
N TYR A 170 -5.44 10.30 -0.88
CA TYR A 170 -4.55 10.83 0.16
C TYR A 170 -5.32 11.65 1.21
N ARG A 171 -6.28 12.48 0.81
CA ARG A 171 -7.09 13.28 1.76
C ARG A 171 -7.91 12.38 2.69
N TYR A 172 -8.61 11.41 2.11
CA TYR A 172 -9.41 10.46 2.90
C TYR A 172 -8.56 9.63 3.86
N MET A 173 -7.34 9.25 3.44
CA MET A 173 -6.40 8.55 4.32
C MET A 173 -5.92 9.43 5.47
N GLN A 174 -5.56 10.69 5.19
CA GLN A 174 -5.08 11.65 6.20
C GLN A 174 -6.17 12.06 7.18
N GLU A 175 -7.43 12.13 6.74
CA GLU A 175 -8.59 12.44 7.56
C GLU A 175 -9.06 11.26 8.43
N ALA A 176 -8.77 10.02 8.05
CA ALA A 176 -9.21 8.83 8.76
C ALA A 176 -8.40 8.57 10.05
N ASP A 177 -9.06 8.02 11.07
CA ASP A 177 -8.38 7.48 12.25
C ASP A 177 -7.70 6.17 11.95
N VAL A 178 -8.28 5.39 11.04
CA VAL A 178 -7.77 4.11 10.59
C VAL A 178 -8.22 3.84 9.16
N VAL A 179 -7.35 3.21 8.37
CA VAL A 179 -7.66 2.69 7.04
C VAL A 179 -7.89 1.19 7.14
N ILE A 180 -8.93 0.69 6.47
CA ILE A 180 -9.21 -0.74 6.32
C ILE A 180 -9.08 -1.09 4.84
N SER A 181 -8.18 -2.02 4.52
CA SER A 181 -7.95 -2.42 3.12
C SER A 181 -7.38 -3.84 3.03
N LYS A 182 -7.21 -4.34 1.82
CA LYS A 182 -6.31 -5.47 1.61
C LYS A 182 -4.84 -5.01 1.76
N PRO A 183 -3.93 -5.90 2.19
CA PRO A 183 -2.54 -5.53 2.48
C PRO A 183 -1.67 -5.42 1.21
N GLY A 184 -2.02 -4.49 0.32
CA GLY A 184 -1.22 -4.19 -0.87
C GLY A 184 0.01 -3.33 -0.52
N GLY A 185 1.15 -3.55 -1.20
CA GLY A 185 2.39 -2.83 -0.91
C GLY A 185 2.27 -1.32 -1.08
N ILE A 186 1.62 -0.86 -2.17
CA ILE A 186 1.40 0.57 -2.40
C ILE A 186 0.50 1.16 -1.30
N THR A 187 -0.65 0.54 -1.01
CA THR A 187 -1.58 1.01 0.04
C THR A 187 -0.90 1.08 1.41
N LEU A 188 -0.05 0.08 1.74
CA LEU A 188 0.74 0.07 2.97
C LEU A 188 1.62 1.33 3.08
N PHE A 189 2.34 1.69 2.02
CA PHE A 189 3.21 2.86 2.08
C PHE A 189 2.43 4.16 1.96
N GLU A 190 1.32 4.20 1.23
CA GLU A 190 0.39 5.34 1.23
C GLU A 190 -0.12 5.63 2.65
N THR A 191 -0.51 4.60 3.43
CA THR A 191 -0.96 4.80 4.82
C THR A 191 0.17 5.23 5.76
N ILE A 192 1.40 4.74 5.57
CA ILE A 192 2.57 5.20 6.33
C ILE A 192 2.81 6.69 6.08
N HIS A 193 2.82 7.13 4.81
CA HIS A 193 3.02 8.54 4.47
C HIS A 193 1.86 9.42 4.88
N ALA A 194 0.62 8.91 4.85
CA ALA A 194 -0.56 9.61 5.37
C ALA A 194 -0.59 9.72 6.92
N GLY A 195 0.26 8.97 7.64
CA GLY A 195 0.28 8.96 9.10
C GLY A 195 -0.87 8.17 9.73
N THR A 196 -1.46 7.21 8.99
CA THR A 196 -2.70 6.53 9.39
C THR A 196 -2.49 5.02 9.56
N PRO A 197 -2.90 4.40 10.69
CA PRO A 197 -2.83 2.96 10.90
C PRO A 197 -3.62 2.16 9.85
N LEU A 198 -3.16 0.95 9.52
CA LEU A 198 -3.76 0.09 8.51
C LEU A 198 -4.26 -1.23 9.10
N LEU A 199 -5.58 -1.39 9.20
CA LEU A 199 -6.19 -2.69 9.46
C LEU A 199 -6.38 -3.44 8.15
N VAL A 200 -6.07 -4.72 8.14
CA VAL A 200 -6.10 -5.49 6.89
C VAL A 200 -7.05 -6.67 6.97
N PHE A 201 -7.80 -6.87 5.89
CA PHE A 201 -8.52 -8.12 5.70
C PHE A 201 -7.54 -9.29 5.56
N GLU A 202 -8.01 -10.52 5.84
CA GLU A 202 -7.20 -11.72 5.73
C GLU A 202 -6.45 -11.77 4.39
N PRO A 203 -5.11 -11.91 4.41
CA PRO A 203 -4.30 -11.94 3.18
C PRO A 203 -4.55 -13.23 2.40
N PHE A 204 -4.59 -13.14 1.08
CA PHE A 204 -4.81 -14.29 0.21
C PHE A 204 -3.58 -14.65 -0.62
N LEU A 205 -2.81 -13.66 -1.07
CA LEU A 205 -1.62 -13.85 -1.90
C LEU A 205 -0.35 -13.85 -1.04
N GLN A 206 0.72 -14.52 -1.51
CA GLN A 206 1.97 -14.59 -0.77
C GLN A 206 2.58 -13.21 -0.47
N GLN A 207 2.52 -12.28 -1.42
CA GLN A 207 2.96 -10.90 -1.19
C GLN A 207 2.10 -10.19 -0.13
N GLU A 208 0.80 -10.48 -0.10
CA GLU A 208 -0.10 -9.92 0.92
C GLU A 208 0.22 -10.47 2.32
N ILE A 209 0.57 -11.76 2.43
CA ILE A 209 1.02 -12.38 3.69
C ILE A 209 2.29 -11.69 4.19
N ASN A 210 3.25 -11.42 3.31
CA ASN A 210 4.48 -10.73 3.67
C ASN A 210 4.23 -9.30 4.13
N ASN A 211 3.39 -8.54 3.39
CA ASN A 211 3.00 -7.18 3.74
C ASN A 211 2.28 -7.15 5.10
N THR A 212 1.37 -8.11 5.34
CA THR A 212 0.67 -8.28 6.62
C THR A 212 1.65 -8.55 7.76
N GLY A 213 2.61 -9.45 7.55
CA GLY A 213 3.66 -9.71 8.53
C GLY A 213 4.47 -8.45 8.89
N PHE A 214 4.72 -7.58 7.91
CA PHE A 214 5.36 -6.29 8.15
C PHE A 214 4.44 -5.35 8.95
N ILE A 215 3.17 -5.20 8.58
CA ILE A 215 2.18 -4.35 9.26
C ILE A 215 2.10 -4.70 10.75
N VAL A 216 1.86 -5.98 11.04
CA VAL A 216 1.73 -6.49 12.41
C VAL A 216 3.07 -6.41 13.16
N GLY A 217 4.16 -6.82 12.53
CA GLY A 217 5.50 -6.81 13.13
C GLY A 217 6.03 -5.41 13.45
N ARG A 218 5.60 -4.39 12.72
CA ARG A 218 5.90 -2.97 13.00
C ARG A 218 4.90 -2.33 13.96
N GLY A 219 3.79 -3.00 14.29
CA GLY A 219 2.75 -2.49 15.16
C GLY A 219 2.01 -1.27 14.58
N ILE A 220 1.91 -1.20 13.25
CA ILE A 220 1.23 -0.11 12.53
C ILE A 220 -0.20 -0.47 12.11
N GLY A 221 -0.65 -1.66 12.49
CA GLY A 221 -1.98 -2.18 12.18
C GLY A 221 -2.16 -3.62 12.63
N MET A 222 -3.32 -4.18 12.30
CA MET A 222 -3.76 -5.51 12.71
C MET A 222 -4.48 -6.24 11.57
N ILE A 223 -4.58 -7.57 11.67
CA ILE A 223 -5.42 -8.39 10.79
C ILE A 223 -6.80 -8.44 11.40
N LEU A 224 -7.82 -8.24 10.58
CA LEU A 224 -9.22 -8.34 10.99
C LEU A 224 -9.76 -9.78 10.85
N GLU A 225 -10.73 -10.10 11.69
CA GLU A 225 -11.46 -11.37 11.63
C GLU A 225 -12.17 -11.54 10.28
N LYS A 226 -12.22 -12.79 9.81
CA LYS A 226 -12.80 -13.12 8.50
C LYS A 226 -14.34 -13.08 8.51
N ASN A 227 -14.94 -13.47 9.63
CA ASN A 227 -16.40 -13.43 9.76
C ASN A 227 -16.87 -11.97 9.78
N PRO A 228 -17.86 -11.56 8.94
CA PRO A 228 -18.29 -10.18 8.83
C PRO A 228 -18.70 -9.54 10.17
N MET A 229 -19.45 -10.25 10.99
CA MET A 229 -19.94 -9.74 12.28
C MET A 229 -18.82 -9.62 13.31
N ASP A 230 -17.90 -10.60 13.36
CA ASP A 230 -16.76 -10.57 14.27
C ASP A 230 -15.76 -9.50 13.83
N CYS A 231 -15.59 -9.31 12.51
CA CYS A 231 -14.80 -8.23 11.91
C CYS A 231 -15.29 -6.85 12.38
N VAL A 232 -16.59 -6.57 12.29
CA VAL A 232 -17.14 -5.27 12.73
C VAL A 232 -17.00 -5.07 14.23
N ARG A 233 -17.24 -6.10 15.03
CA ARG A 233 -17.02 -6.06 16.49
C ARG A 233 -15.56 -5.77 16.84
N GLU A 234 -14.64 -6.38 16.10
CA GLU A 234 -13.21 -6.14 16.29
C GLU A 234 -12.83 -4.70 15.88
N ILE A 235 -13.29 -4.22 14.72
CA ILE A 235 -13.13 -2.83 14.29
C ILE A 235 -13.62 -1.87 15.39
N SER A 236 -14.84 -2.09 15.91
CA SER A 236 -15.42 -1.27 16.96
C SER A 236 -14.57 -1.24 18.23
N LYS A 237 -14.02 -2.39 18.65
CA LYS A 237 -13.12 -2.46 19.83
C LYS A 237 -11.82 -1.69 19.59
N ILE A 238 -11.21 -1.86 18.40
CA ILE A 238 -9.94 -1.21 18.06
C ILE A 238 -10.10 0.31 18.06
N VAL A 239 -11.16 0.82 17.41
CA VAL A 239 -11.33 2.28 17.26
C VAL A 239 -11.80 2.97 18.53
N GLN A 240 -12.36 2.22 19.51
CA GLN A 240 -12.70 2.72 20.84
C GLN A 240 -11.53 2.66 21.83
N ASP A 241 -10.47 1.93 21.51
CA ASP A 241 -9.26 1.88 22.32
C ASP A 241 -8.27 2.97 21.89
N ASP A 242 -8.42 4.16 22.45
CA ASP A 242 -7.54 5.30 22.15
C ASP A 242 -6.06 4.95 22.43
N THR A 243 -5.77 4.17 23.47
CA THR A 243 -4.40 3.76 23.79
C THR A 243 -3.80 2.92 22.66
N LEU A 244 -4.57 1.98 22.10
CA LEU A 244 -4.14 1.13 21.00
C LEU A 244 -3.95 1.95 19.70
N LEU A 245 -4.91 2.82 19.38
CA LEU A 245 -4.83 3.69 18.21
C LEU A 245 -3.62 4.62 18.27
N ASP A 246 -3.40 5.27 19.43
CA ASP A 246 -2.26 6.17 19.63
C ASP A 246 -0.94 5.44 19.52
N ALA A 247 -0.85 4.21 20.04
CA ALA A 247 0.33 3.37 19.90
C ALA A 247 0.60 3.02 18.42
N MET A 248 -0.43 2.66 17.65
CA MET A 248 -0.29 2.40 16.22
C MET A 248 0.12 3.67 15.45
N LYS A 249 -0.52 4.81 15.70
CA LYS A 249 -0.17 6.11 15.11
C LYS A 249 1.29 6.49 15.39
N ALA A 250 1.74 6.37 16.65
CA ALA A 250 3.13 6.64 17.03
C ALA A 250 4.13 5.71 16.29
N ASN A 251 3.77 4.46 16.05
CA ASN A 251 4.58 3.54 15.28
C ASN A 251 4.63 3.92 13.79
N VAL A 252 3.50 4.34 13.21
CA VAL A 252 3.42 4.86 11.84
C VAL A 252 4.32 6.09 11.68
N ASP A 253 4.22 7.07 12.59
CA ASP A 253 5.03 8.29 12.58
C ASP A 253 6.53 8.00 12.70
N ARG A 254 6.91 7.03 13.55
CA ARG A 254 8.29 6.59 13.66
C ARG A 254 8.79 6.01 12.34
N LEU A 255 7.98 5.15 11.71
CA LEU A 255 8.33 4.50 10.46
C LEU A 255 8.40 5.51 9.30
N LYS A 256 7.47 6.46 9.23
CA LYS A 256 7.52 7.56 8.26
C LYS A 256 8.84 8.31 8.34
N ARG A 257 9.26 8.72 9.56
CA ARG A 257 10.56 9.40 9.77
C ARG A 257 11.77 8.56 9.37
N GLU A 258 11.71 7.22 9.43
CA GLU A 258 12.78 6.35 8.93
C GLU A 258 12.95 6.48 7.41
N TYR A 259 11.86 6.65 6.67
CA TYR A 259 11.90 6.81 5.21
C TYR A 259 12.20 8.23 4.76
N ASP A 260 11.69 9.27 5.46
CA ASP A 260 11.96 10.68 5.15
C ASP A 260 13.46 11.04 5.22
N GLN A 261 14.23 10.30 6.03
CA GLN A 261 15.69 10.48 6.15
C GLN A 261 16.49 9.78 5.06
N THR A 262 15.83 9.02 4.18
CA THR A 262 16.50 8.28 3.11
C THR A 262 16.63 9.18 1.87
N VAL A 263 17.74 9.87 1.76
CA VAL A 263 18.09 10.63 0.54
C VAL A 263 18.91 9.70 -0.36
N ILE A 264 18.51 9.60 -1.64
CA ILE A 264 19.27 8.89 -2.68
C ILE A 264 20.28 9.83 -3.33
#